data_4e316987c8eb8ea70eabd8eae369537c
#
_entry.id   4e316987c8eb8ea70eabd8eae369537c
#
_cell.length_a   1.000
_cell.length_b   1.000
_cell.length_c   1.000
_cell.angle_alpha   90.00
_cell.angle_beta   90.00
_cell.angle_gamma   90.00
#
_symmetry.space_group_name_H-M   'P 1'
#
loop_
_entity.id
_entity.type
_entity.pdbx_description
1 polymer ?
#
loop_
_entity_poly.entity_id
_entity_poly.type
_entity_poly.pdbx_seq_one_letter_code
_entity_poly.pdbx_strand_id
1 'polypeptide(L)'
;AYKLSIMASLAFHARVPFSKVYREGITKITAVDIAYAREMGYVLKLLAIAKRSGNTIEVRVHPTLIANDHPLSQVNGSFNAVYLHGHACKEMMLQGRGAGDLPTASAVVGDILHAATVDVHVHPTFVNSANADASLVFTNDWKTRYFLRLSIQDEPGSLAKIATWLSSEQVSIATMMQKAELAGSRVPLIIITHEANEQAIRAALAKFDPEVCTVENMIRVE
;
A
#
# COMPACT_ATOMS: atom_id res chain seq x y z
N ALA A 1 -3.90 10.12 4.75
CA ALA A 1 -3.64 9.52 6.06
C ALA A 1 -4.65 9.96 7.13
N TYR A 2 -5.03 11.26 7.17
CA TYR A 2 -6.09 11.73 8.07
C TYR A 2 -7.44 11.06 7.77
N LYS A 3 -7.81 10.97 6.48
CA LYS A 3 -9.03 10.27 6.06
C LYS A 3 -9.01 8.80 6.49
N LEU A 4 -7.85 8.11 6.32
CA LEU A 4 -7.72 6.72 6.74
C LEU A 4 -7.90 6.54 8.25
N SER A 5 -7.31 7.41 9.06
CA SER A 5 -7.47 7.40 10.53
C SER A 5 -8.94 7.46 10.93
N ILE A 6 -9.74 8.35 10.30
CA ILE A 6 -11.17 8.48 10.56
C ILE A 6 -11.93 7.25 10.09
N MET A 7 -11.72 6.84 8.83
CA MET A 7 -12.46 5.71 8.22
C MET A 7 -12.17 4.39 8.94
N ALA A 8 -10.90 4.13 9.28
CA ALA A 8 -10.51 2.94 10.04
C ALA A 8 -11.11 2.96 11.46
N SER A 9 -11.19 4.13 12.10
CA SER A 9 -11.83 4.25 13.41
C SER A 9 -13.32 3.90 13.35
N LEU A 10 -14.02 4.33 12.31
CA LEU A 10 -15.42 4.00 12.08
C LEU A 10 -15.60 2.50 11.80
N ALA A 11 -14.83 1.98 10.85
CA ALA A 11 -14.97 0.59 10.38
C ALA A 11 -14.60 -0.44 11.46
N PHE A 12 -13.62 -0.13 12.31
CA PHE A 12 -13.13 -1.06 13.33
C PHE A 12 -13.74 -0.84 14.72
N HIS A 13 -14.61 0.17 14.88
CA HIS A 13 -15.13 0.60 16.18
C HIS A 13 -14.02 0.80 17.23
N ALA A 14 -12.92 1.39 16.80
CA ALA A 14 -11.72 1.55 17.61
C ALA A 14 -11.03 2.88 17.26
N ARG A 15 -10.47 3.57 18.24
CA ARG A 15 -9.74 4.81 17.96
C ARG A 15 -8.40 4.50 17.28
N VAL A 16 -8.26 4.90 16.03
CA VAL A 16 -7.01 4.79 15.24
C VAL A 16 -6.32 6.15 15.21
N PRO A 17 -5.27 6.38 16.03
CA PRO A 17 -4.57 7.65 16.05
C PRO A 17 -3.81 7.88 14.74
N PHE A 18 -3.82 9.12 14.23
CA PHE A 18 -3.05 9.51 13.04
C PHE A 18 -1.54 9.19 13.16
N SER A 19 -0.98 9.30 14.37
CA SER A 19 0.43 8.97 14.64
C SER A 19 0.79 7.50 14.39
N LYS A 20 -0.20 6.60 14.39
CA LYS A 20 -0.02 5.17 14.10
C LYS A 20 -0.14 4.83 12.60
N VAL A 21 -0.59 5.76 11.78
CA VAL A 21 -0.66 5.56 10.33
C VAL A 21 0.74 5.65 9.72
N TYR A 22 1.22 4.53 9.16
CA TYR A 22 2.44 4.54 8.36
C TYR A 22 2.21 5.35 7.08
N ARG A 23 3.20 6.14 6.66
CA ARG A 23 3.07 7.03 5.50
C ARG A 23 4.31 7.03 4.65
N GLU A 24 4.12 6.84 3.37
CA GLU A 24 5.14 7.01 2.35
C GLU A 24 4.53 7.75 1.15
N GLY A 25 5.20 8.80 0.70
CA GLY A 25 4.76 9.61 -0.44
C GLY A 25 5.19 9.02 -1.79
N ILE A 26 4.81 9.72 -2.85
CA ILE A 26 5.07 9.30 -4.24
C ILE A 26 6.36 9.90 -4.84
N THR A 27 7.12 10.68 -4.08
CA THR A 27 8.27 11.44 -4.60
C THR A 27 9.41 10.56 -5.11
N LYS A 28 9.45 9.29 -4.70
CA LYS A 28 10.44 8.30 -5.16
C LYS A 28 9.98 7.50 -6.38
N ILE A 29 8.72 7.66 -6.79
CA ILE A 29 8.18 6.94 -7.93
C ILE A 29 8.63 7.63 -9.21
N THR A 30 9.16 6.83 -10.13
CA THR A 30 9.65 7.30 -11.43
C THR A 30 8.77 6.79 -12.58
N ALA A 31 8.87 7.41 -13.76
CA ALA A 31 8.21 6.94 -14.96
C ALA A 31 8.64 5.51 -15.35
N VAL A 32 9.89 5.15 -15.02
CA VAL A 32 10.45 3.81 -15.25
C VAL A 32 9.73 2.77 -14.38
N ASP A 33 9.46 3.07 -13.11
CA ASP A 33 8.70 2.17 -12.22
C ASP A 33 7.30 1.89 -12.79
N ILE A 34 6.63 2.94 -13.28
CA ILE A 34 5.28 2.85 -13.86
C ILE A 34 5.31 2.00 -15.15
N ALA A 35 6.34 2.16 -15.98
CA ALA A 35 6.49 1.40 -17.22
C ALA A 35 6.67 -0.11 -16.94
N TYR A 36 7.58 -0.47 -16.03
CA TYR A 36 7.78 -1.86 -15.65
C TYR A 36 6.56 -2.47 -14.96
N ALA A 37 5.91 -1.72 -14.06
CA ALA A 37 4.68 -2.17 -13.41
C ALA A 37 3.59 -2.52 -14.45
N ARG A 38 3.39 -1.63 -15.44
CA ARG A 38 2.40 -1.84 -16.51
C ARG A 38 2.74 -3.07 -17.36
N GLU A 39 4.01 -3.26 -17.71
CA GLU A 39 4.47 -4.43 -18.47
C GLU A 39 4.20 -5.74 -17.72
N MET A 40 4.30 -5.71 -16.40
CA MET A 40 4.02 -6.85 -15.52
C MET A 40 2.52 -7.02 -15.18
N GLY A 41 1.63 -6.22 -15.76
CA GLY A 41 0.19 -6.32 -15.54
C GLY A 41 -0.33 -5.60 -14.29
N TYR A 42 0.42 -4.61 -13.79
CA TYR A 42 0.04 -3.85 -12.59
C TYR A 42 -0.22 -2.38 -12.90
N VAL A 43 -1.04 -1.76 -12.05
CA VAL A 43 -1.26 -0.31 -11.99
C VAL A 43 -0.72 0.19 -10.66
N LEU A 44 -0.02 1.33 -10.69
CA LEU A 44 0.44 1.99 -9.47
C LEU A 44 -0.62 2.98 -8.98
N LYS A 45 -1.01 2.82 -7.72
CA LYS A 45 -1.94 3.71 -7.01
C LYS A 45 -1.35 4.14 -5.67
N LEU A 46 -1.70 5.33 -5.20
CA LEU A 46 -1.48 5.70 -3.81
C LEU A 46 -2.66 5.17 -3.00
N LEU A 47 -2.46 4.08 -2.27
CA LEU A 47 -3.51 3.45 -1.48
C LEU A 47 -3.43 3.84 -0.01
N ALA A 48 -4.59 3.97 0.60
CA ALA A 48 -4.80 4.03 2.03
C ALA A 48 -5.41 2.69 2.47
N ILE A 49 -4.66 1.90 3.23
CA ILE A 49 -4.99 0.52 3.57
C ILE A 49 -5.16 0.41 5.08
N ALA A 50 -6.27 -0.17 5.51
CA ALA A 50 -6.52 -0.53 6.90
C ALA A 50 -6.97 -1.99 6.97
N LYS A 51 -6.31 -2.79 7.79
CA LYS A 51 -6.68 -4.19 8.05
C LYS A 51 -6.76 -4.43 9.56
N ARG A 52 -7.73 -5.22 10.02
CA ARG A 52 -7.84 -5.65 11.40
C ARG A 52 -7.91 -7.16 11.47
N SER A 53 -7.05 -7.76 12.28
CA SER A 53 -7.08 -9.18 12.61
C SER A 53 -7.05 -9.34 14.13
N GLY A 54 -8.19 -9.70 14.71
CA GLY A 54 -8.33 -9.71 16.18
C GLY A 54 -8.06 -8.34 16.79
N ASN A 55 -7.02 -8.27 17.63
CA ASN A 55 -6.59 -7.03 18.28
C ASN A 55 -5.47 -6.30 17.52
N THR A 56 -4.97 -6.87 16.42
CA THR A 56 -3.93 -6.24 15.61
C THR A 56 -4.53 -5.39 14.50
N ILE A 57 -4.04 -4.16 14.37
CA ILE A 57 -4.46 -3.19 13.37
C ILE A 57 -3.25 -2.75 12.55
N GLU A 58 -3.38 -2.84 11.22
CA GLU A 58 -2.49 -2.23 10.25
C GLU A 58 -3.17 -1.00 9.66
N VAL A 59 -2.47 0.13 9.62
CA VAL A 59 -2.94 1.34 8.95
C VAL A 59 -1.78 2.00 8.22
N ARG A 60 -1.88 2.12 6.89
CA ARG A 60 -0.78 2.57 6.06
C ARG A 60 -1.25 3.30 4.81
N VAL A 61 -0.48 4.28 4.38
CA VAL A 61 -0.67 5.02 3.12
C VAL A 61 0.65 5.04 2.38
N HIS A 62 0.68 4.42 1.22
CA HIS A 62 1.90 4.33 0.40
C HIS A 62 1.59 4.03 -1.06
N PRO A 63 2.53 4.27 -1.99
CA PRO A 63 2.46 3.75 -3.35
C PRO A 63 2.32 2.23 -3.34
N THR A 64 1.38 1.73 -4.12
CA THR A 64 1.06 0.29 -4.17
C THR A 64 0.79 -0.13 -5.61
N LEU A 65 1.32 -1.26 -6.00
CA LEU A 65 0.97 -1.93 -7.23
C LEU A 65 -0.24 -2.83 -6.99
N ILE A 66 -1.25 -2.69 -7.82
CA ILE A 66 -2.42 -3.57 -7.84
C ILE A 66 -2.59 -4.16 -9.22
N ALA A 67 -3.08 -5.40 -9.29
CA ALA A 67 -3.30 -6.06 -10.57
C ALA A 67 -4.31 -5.29 -11.44
N ASN A 68 -4.17 -5.38 -12.75
CA ASN A 68 -5.02 -4.64 -13.69
C ASN A 68 -6.51 -5.03 -13.59
N ASP A 69 -6.81 -6.25 -13.14
CA ASP A 69 -8.15 -6.78 -12.94
C ASP A 69 -8.77 -6.40 -11.59
N HIS A 70 -7.98 -5.84 -10.66
CA HIS A 70 -8.50 -5.38 -9.37
C HIS A 70 -9.45 -4.18 -9.56
N PRO A 71 -10.63 -4.13 -8.91
CA PRO A 71 -11.61 -3.06 -9.10
C PRO A 71 -11.06 -1.64 -8.93
N LEU A 72 -10.16 -1.42 -7.96
CA LEU A 72 -9.53 -0.11 -7.73
C LEU A 72 -8.59 0.33 -8.87
N SER A 73 -8.15 -0.57 -9.76
CA SER A 73 -7.27 -0.23 -10.88
C SER A 73 -7.94 0.77 -11.85
N GLN A 74 -9.26 0.65 -12.00
CA GLN A 74 -10.08 1.44 -12.92
C GLN A 74 -10.53 2.79 -12.34
N VAL A 75 -10.24 3.09 -11.08
CA VAL A 75 -10.60 4.36 -10.44
C VAL A 75 -9.61 5.44 -10.86
N ASN A 76 -10.03 6.34 -11.75
CA ASN A 76 -9.16 7.35 -12.37
C ASN A 76 -9.79 8.76 -12.32
N GLY A 77 -8.97 9.78 -12.59
CA GLY A 77 -9.42 11.18 -12.67
C GLY A 77 -9.93 11.71 -11.33
N SER A 78 -11.11 12.31 -11.33
CA SER A 78 -11.74 12.87 -10.12
C SER A 78 -12.49 11.83 -9.27
N PHE A 79 -12.52 10.57 -9.69
CA PHE A 79 -13.17 9.51 -8.93
C PHE A 79 -12.31 9.07 -7.76
N ASN A 80 -12.99 8.82 -6.63
CA ASN A 80 -12.44 8.16 -5.46
C ASN A 80 -13.23 6.89 -5.20
N ALA A 81 -12.61 5.89 -4.60
CA ALA A 81 -13.29 4.67 -4.20
C ALA A 81 -12.81 4.20 -2.85
N VAL A 82 -13.69 3.50 -2.16
CA VAL A 82 -13.41 2.72 -0.96
C VAL A 82 -13.76 1.27 -1.27
N TYR A 83 -12.79 0.40 -1.19
CA TYR A 83 -12.96 -1.04 -1.34
C TYR A 83 -12.95 -1.68 0.04
N LEU A 84 -13.99 -2.41 0.36
CA LEU A 84 -14.20 -3.04 1.65
C LEU A 84 -14.25 -4.55 1.47
N HIS A 85 -13.57 -5.27 2.34
CA HIS A 85 -13.71 -6.71 2.48
C HIS A 85 -14.23 -7.02 3.88
N GLY A 86 -15.46 -7.47 3.96
CA GLY A 86 -16.13 -7.80 5.21
C GLY A 86 -16.40 -9.29 5.36
N HIS A 87 -16.60 -9.75 6.60
CA HIS A 87 -16.88 -11.14 6.89
C HIS A 87 -18.15 -11.64 6.19
N ALA A 88 -19.23 -10.90 6.25
CA ALA A 88 -20.54 -11.29 5.70
C ALA A 88 -20.76 -10.76 4.28
N CYS A 89 -20.46 -9.48 4.02
CA CYS A 89 -20.68 -8.83 2.74
C CYS A 89 -19.60 -9.18 1.68
N LYS A 90 -18.50 -9.84 2.11
CA LYS A 90 -17.35 -10.12 1.26
C LYS A 90 -16.80 -8.82 0.68
N GLU A 91 -16.81 -8.68 -0.62
CA GLU A 91 -16.25 -7.53 -1.32
C GLU A 91 -17.34 -6.51 -1.65
N MET A 92 -17.05 -5.25 -1.36
CA MET A 92 -17.91 -4.12 -1.69
C MET A 92 -17.04 -2.95 -2.12
N MET A 93 -17.46 -2.24 -3.15
CA MET A 93 -16.80 -1.01 -3.59
C MET A 93 -17.81 0.14 -3.62
N LEU A 94 -17.46 1.24 -2.98
CA LEU A 94 -18.15 2.52 -3.05
C LEU A 94 -17.30 3.47 -3.89
N GLN A 95 -17.87 4.00 -4.97
CA GLN A 95 -17.16 4.91 -5.88
C GLN A 95 -18.00 6.15 -6.14
N GLY A 96 -17.33 7.31 -6.15
CA GLY A 96 -17.97 8.58 -6.44
C GLY A 96 -16.96 9.66 -6.81
N ARG A 97 -17.45 10.81 -7.26
CA ARG A 97 -16.60 11.97 -7.50
C ARG A 97 -16.13 12.57 -6.19
N GLY A 98 -14.82 12.64 -5.99
CA GLY A 98 -14.20 13.25 -4.81
C GLY A 98 -13.87 14.72 -4.95
N ALA A 99 -14.00 15.27 -6.17
CA ALA A 99 -13.73 16.67 -6.49
C ALA A 99 -14.69 17.19 -7.56
N GLY A 100 -14.84 18.50 -7.62
CA GLY A 100 -15.76 19.23 -8.51
C GLY A 100 -16.74 20.07 -7.71
N ASP A 101 -17.21 21.19 -8.28
CA ASP A 101 -18.04 22.19 -7.60
C ASP A 101 -19.36 21.58 -7.11
N LEU A 102 -20.12 20.98 -8.01
CA LEU A 102 -21.41 20.37 -7.68
C LEU A 102 -21.32 19.15 -6.76
N PRO A 103 -20.41 18.18 -6.96
CA PRO A 103 -20.24 17.07 -6.04
C PRO A 103 -19.86 17.51 -4.61
N THR A 104 -18.98 18.52 -4.50
CA THR A 104 -18.58 19.06 -3.20
C THR A 104 -19.75 19.80 -2.52
N ALA A 105 -20.44 20.67 -3.27
CA ALA A 105 -21.60 21.39 -2.76
C ALA A 105 -22.73 20.42 -2.30
N SER A 106 -23.00 19.38 -3.08
CA SER A 106 -23.99 18.36 -2.75
C SER A 106 -23.65 17.64 -1.44
N ALA A 107 -22.37 17.28 -1.24
CA ALA A 107 -21.94 16.63 0.00
C ALA A 107 -22.11 17.56 1.22
N VAL A 108 -21.68 18.82 1.10
CA VAL A 108 -21.81 19.82 2.18
C VAL A 108 -23.27 20.06 2.54
N VAL A 109 -24.14 20.27 1.53
CA VAL A 109 -25.58 20.49 1.77
C VAL A 109 -26.21 19.23 2.37
N GLY A 110 -25.85 18.04 1.91
CA GLY A 110 -26.30 16.78 2.48
C GLY A 110 -25.97 16.65 3.95
N ASP A 111 -24.73 16.98 4.34
CA ASP A 111 -24.30 16.95 5.74
C ASP A 111 -25.02 17.99 6.61
N ILE A 112 -25.29 19.19 6.08
CA ILE A 112 -26.07 20.23 6.76
C ILE A 112 -27.51 19.73 7.01
N LEU A 113 -28.15 19.16 6.01
CA LEU A 113 -29.50 18.61 6.13
C LEU A 113 -29.53 17.45 7.13
N HIS A 114 -28.56 16.56 7.08
CA HIS A 114 -28.45 15.47 8.05
C HIS A 114 -28.29 16.01 9.47
N ALA A 115 -27.39 16.96 9.68
CA ALA A 115 -27.17 17.57 11.00
C ALA A 115 -28.42 18.29 11.55
N ALA A 116 -29.25 18.86 10.66
CA ALA A 116 -30.49 19.53 11.03
C ALA A 116 -31.63 18.58 11.39
N THR A 117 -31.58 17.32 10.96
CA THR A 117 -32.68 16.35 11.10
C THR A 117 -32.39 15.25 12.12
N VAL A 118 -31.16 15.10 12.60
CA VAL A 118 -30.76 14.04 13.55
C VAL A 118 -30.43 14.64 14.90
N ASP A 119 -31.06 14.13 15.95
CA ASP A 119 -30.88 14.62 17.33
C ASP A 119 -29.56 14.19 17.97
N VAL A 120 -28.96 13.09 17.51
CA VAL A 120 -27.70 12.55 18.04
C VAL A 120 -26.64 12.44 16.93
N HIS A 121 -25.61 13.27 16.99
CA HIS A 121 -24.63 13.42 15.96
C HIS A 121 -23.27 12.77 16.25
N VAL A 122 -23.16 12.05 17.38
CA VAL A 122 -21.83 11.52 17.81
C VAL A 122 -21.76 10.03 17.62
N HIS A 123 -20.84 9.59 16.75
CA HIS A 123 -20.59 8.17 16.56
C HIS A 123 -19.97 7.56 17.84
N PRO A 124 -20.44 6.40 18.33
CA PRO A 124 -19.97 5.78 19.58
C PRO A 124 -18.45 5.63 19.69
N THR A 125 -17.76 5.38 18.59
CA THR A 125 -16.28 5.26 18.54
C THR A 125 -15.58 6.55 19.02
N PHE A 126 -16.19 7.72 18.87
CA PHE A 126 -15.60 9.01 19.22
C PHE A 126 -16.07 9.54 20.57
N VAL A 127 -17.18 9.03 21.12
CA VAL A 127 -17.70 9.42 22.44
C VAL A 127 -16.82 8.90 23.57
N ASN A 128 -16.37 7.65 23.48
CA ASN A 128 -15.58 6.97 24.51
C ASN A 128 -14.06 7.09 24.26
N SER A 129 -13.61 8.26 23.86
CA SER A 129 -12.19 8.51 23.53
C SER A 129 -11.22 8.32 24.71
N ALA A 130 -11.73 8.27 25.95
CA ALA A 130 -10.93 7.98 27.15
C ALA A 130 -10.56 6.49 27.28
N ASN A 131 -11.32 5.61 26.66
CA ASN A 131 -11.06 4.17 26.63
C ASN A 131 -10.51 3.80 25.25
N ALA A 132 -9.31 4.31 24.88
CA ALA A 132 -8.52 3.63 23.87
C ALA A 132 -8.39 2.19 24.35
N ASP A 133 -8.90 1.24 23.57
CA ASP A 133 -8.81 -0.18 23.90
C ASP A 133 -7.33 -0.54 24.06
N ALA A 134 -6.87 -0.66 25.30
CA ALA A 134 -5.47 -0.92 25.64
C ALA A 134 -4.98 -2.27 25.09
N SER A 135 -5.90 -3.13 24.63
CA SER A 135 -5.59 -4.40 24.00
C SER A 135 -5.23 -4.28 22.52
N LEU A 136 -5.46 -3.13 21.88
CA LEU A 136 -5.17 -2.94 20.46
C LEU A 136 -3.67 -2.76 20.20
N VAL A 137 -3.16 -3.55 19.29
CA VAL A 137 -1.77 -3.53 18.84
C VAL A 137 -1.70 -2.98 17.42
N PHE A 138 -0.99 -1.87 17.25
CA PHE A 138 -0.71 -1.32 15.93
C PHE A 138 0.62 -1.87 15.42
N THR A 139 0.61 -2.47 14.22
CA THR A 139 1.80 -3.04 13.61
C THR A 139 2.24 -2.28 12.36
N ASN A 140 3.56 -2.20 12.17
CA ASN A 140 4.20 -1.77 10.93
C ASN A 140 4.90 -2.94 10.22
N ASP A 141 4.69 -4.16 10.69
CA ASP A 141 5.23 -5.37 10.09
C ASP A 141 4.09 -6.19 9.45
N TRP A 142 3.55 -5.65 8.37
CA TRP A 142 2.54 -6.32 7.56
C TRP A 142 3.17 -7.30 6.59
N LYS A 143 2.36 -8.24 6.11
CA LYS A 143 2.74 -9.25 5.13
C LYS A 143 2.11 -8.89 3.78
N THR A 144 2.95 -8.70 2.76
CA THR A 144 2.55 -8.40 1.40
C THR A 144 3.62 -8.84 0.40
N ARG A 145 3.37 -8.71 -0.90
CA ARG A 145 4.38 -8.91 -1.94
C ARG A 145 5.13 -7.60 -2.21
N TYR A 146 6.32 -7.69 -2.77
CA TYR A 146 7.17 -6.54 -3.06
C TYR A 146 7.66 -6.57 -4.49
N PHE A 147 7.53 -5.45 -5.16
CA PHE A 147 8.19 -5.14 -6.41
C PHE A 147 9.51 -4.44 -6.07
N LEU A 148 10.60 -5.01 -6.56
CA LEU A 148 11.95 -4.47 -6.41
C LEU A 148 12.47 -4.11 -7.80
N ARG A 149 12.87 -2.85 -7.99
CA ARG A 149 13.66 -2.46 -9.15
C ARG A 149 15.09 -2.26 -8.71
N LEU A 150 15.97 -3.07 -9.29
CA LEU A 150 17.37 -3.16 -8.96
C LEU A 150 18.20 -2.78 -10.19
N SER A 151 19.40 -2.21 -9.95
CA SER A 151 20.44 -2.06 -10.95
C SER A 151 21.58 -2.99 -10.56
N ILE A 152 21.87 -4.01 -11.40
CA ILE A 152 22.81 -5.07 -11.07
C ILE A 152 24.01 -5.08 -12.05
N GLN A 153 25.17 -5.56 -11.58
CA GLN A 153 26.27 -5.91 -12.47
C GLN A 153 25.88 -7.11 -13.33
N ASP A 154 26.09 -6.99 -14.66
CA ASP A 154 25.79 -8.08 -15.60
C ASP A 154 26.97 -9.06 -15.67
N GLU A 155 27.16 -9.79 -14.55
CA GLU A 155 28.25 -10.75 -14.38
C GLU A 155 27.71 -12.09 -13.85
N PRO A 156 28.39 -13.20 -14.21
CA PRO A 156 28.07 -14.51 -13.65
C PRO A 156 28.08 -14.50 -12.13
N GLY A 157 27.01 -14.97 -11.50
CA GLY A 157 26.86 -15.04 -10.05
C GLY A 157 26.13 -13.87 -9.39
N SER A 158 25.91 -12.74 -10.05
CA SER A 158 25.18 -11.60 -9.50
C SER A 158 23.75 -11.97 -9.04
N LEU A 159 23.00 -12.68 -9.88
CA LEU A 159 21.66 -13.18 -9.54
C LEU A 159 21.69 -14.19 -8.38
N ALA A 160 22.71 -15.05 -8.32
CA ALA A 160 22.85 -16.01 -7.23
C ALA A 160 23.08 -15.32 -5.89
N LYS A 161 23.90 -14.28 -5.83
CA LYS A 161 24.10 -13.46 -4.62
C LYS A 161 22.79 -12.82 -4.16
N ILE A 162 22.04 -12.17 -5.08
CA ILE A 162 20.75 -11.54 -4.76
C ILE A 162 19.75 -12.56 -4.20
N ALA A 163 19.64 -13.73 -4.85
CA ALA A 163 18.76 -14.79 -4.38
C ALA A 163 19.18 -15.31 -3.00
N THR A 164 20.49 -15.40 -2.72
CA THR A 164 21.02 -15.79 -1.42
C THR A 164 20.67 -14.78 -0.33
N TRP A 165 20.83 -13.49 -0.59
CA TRP A 165 20.47 -12.45 0.38
C TRP A 165 18.96 -12.44 0.69
N LEU A 166 18.11 -12.56 -0.34
CA LEU A 166 16.66 -12.65 -0.14
C LEU A 166 16.28 -13.89 0.65
N SER A 167 16.81 -15.06 0.28
CA SER A 167 16.49 -16.34 0.95
C SER A 167 16.97 -16.40 2.40
N SER A 168 18.08 -15.70 2.75
CA SER A 168 18.58 -15.64 4.13
C SER A 168 17.59 -14.99 5.10
N GLU A 169 16.66 -14.16 4.59
CA GLU A 169 15.57 -13.55 5.34
C GLU A 169 14.20 -14.19 5.02
N GLN A 170 14.19 -15.38 4.46
CA GLN A 170 12.97 -16.13 4.08
C GLN A 170 12.09 -15.35 3.07
N VAL A 171 12.69 -14.51 2.24
CA VAL A 171 12.02 -13.83 1.14
C VAL A 171 12.17 -14.64 -0.13
N SER A 172 11.05 -15.13 -0.67
CA SER A 172 11.02 -15.95 -1.89
C SER A 172 10.67 -15.09 -3.10
N ILE A 173 11.32 -15.37 -4.23
CA ILE A 173 11.08 -14.73 -5.52
C ILE A 173 9.91 -15.40 -6.23
N ALA A 174 8.89 -14.63 -6.62
CA ALA A 174 7.76 -15.12 -7.40
C ALA A 174 7.98 -14.92 -8.90
N THR A 175 8.49 -13.75 -9.29
CA THR A 175 8.73 -13.42 -10.71
C THR A 175 10.00 -12.59 -10.80
N MET A 176 10.75 -12.80 -11.88
CA MET A 176 11.96 -12.04 -12.18
C MET A 176 11.98 -11.67 -13.66
N MET A 177 12.34 -10.44 -13.97
CA MET A 177 12.50 -9.94 -15.34
C MET A 177 13.78 -9.14 -15.44
N GLN A 178 14.65 -9.54 -16.35
CA GLN A 178 15.86 -8.81 -16.70
C GLN A 178 15.76 -8.33 -18.16
N LYS A 179 16.06 -7.07 -18.40
CA LYS A 179 16.17 -6.54 -19.75
C LYS A 179 17.64 -6.27 -20.05
N ALA A 180 18.12 -6.82 -21.17
CA ALA A 180 19.44 -6.48 -21.65
C ALA A 180 19.42 -5.02 -22.16
N GLU A 181 20.25 -4.16 -21.60
CA GLU A 181 20.56 -2.86 -22.18
C GLU A 181 21.84 -3.00 -23.02
N LEU A 182 21.81 -2.42 -24.22
CA LEU A 182 22.90 -2.56 -25.23
C LEU A 182 24.19 -1.82 -24.87
N ALA A 183 24.25 -1.07 -23.77
CA ALA A 183 25.42 -0.30 -23.37
C ALA A 183 25.46 -0.06 -21.85
N GLY A 184 26.29 -0.80 -21.14
CA GLY A 184 26.57 -0.56 -19.73
C GLY A 184 27.01 -1.82 -18.99
N SER A 185 27.78 -1.68 -17.91
CA SER A 185 28.15 -2.79 -17.03
C SER A 185 27.04 -3.17 -16.05
N ARG A 186 25.97 -2.37 -15.99
CA ARG A 186 24.82 -2.60 -15.09
C ARG A 186 23.53 -2.68 -15.90
N VAL A 187 22.67 -3.60 -15.50
CA VAL A 187 21.37 -3.85 -16.16
C VAL A 187 20.23 -3.78 -15.15
N PRO A 188 19.03 -3.36 -15.57
CA PRO A 188 17.87 -3.37 -14.70
C PRO A 188 17.39 -4.80 -14.45
N LEU A 189 17.14 -5.11 -13.19
CA LEU A 189 16.51 -6.33 -12.74
C LEU A 189 15.25 -5.99 -11.95
N ILE A 190 14.13 -6.55 -12.38
CA ILE A 190 12.85 -6.42 -11.69
C ILE A 190 12.53 -7.74 -11.01
N ILE A 191 12.19 -7.67 -9.72
CA ILE A 191 11.77 -8.84 -8.94
C ILE A 191 10.41 -8.54 -8.32
N ILE A 192 9.47 -9.51 -8.41
CA ILE A 192 8.30 -9.56 -7.55
C ILE A 192 8.49 -10.74 -6.59
N THR A 193 8.34 -10.48 -5.30
CA THR A 193 8.46 -11.52 -4.28
C THR A 193 7.12 -12.24 -4.06
N HIS A 194 7.16 -13.43 -3.47
CA HIS A 194 6.01 -13.94 -2.73
C HIS A 194 5.75 -13.06 -1.50
N GLU A 195 4.67 -13.34 -0.77
CA GLU A 195 4.36 -12.60 0.46
C GLU A 195 5.50 -12.74 1.48
N ALA A 196 5.96 -11.61 1.97
CA ALA A 196 6.98 -11.50 3.00
C ALA A 196 6.61 -10.38 3.99
N ASN A 197 7.15 -10.44 5.19
CA ASN A 197 7.00 -9.38 6.17
C ASN A 197 7.82 -8.14 5.78
N GLU A 198 7.34 -6.95 6.11
CA GLU A 198 8.03 -5.68 5.83
C GLU A 198 9.43 -5.66 6.47
N GLN A 199 9.59 -6.20 7.67
CA GLN A 199 10.91 -6.28 8.32
C GLN A 199 11.85 -7.24 7.61
N ALA A 200 11.37 -8.39 7.15
CA ALA A 200 12.18 -9.38 6.44
C ALA A 200 12.73 -8.82 5.12
N ILE A 201 11.87 -8.19 4.31
CA ILE A 201 12.34 -7.58 3.06
C ILE A 201 13.37 -6.46 3.31
N ARG A 202 13.16 -5.61 4.31
CA ARG A 202 14.11 -4.55 4.67
C ARG A 202 15.44 -5.10 5.15
N ALA A 203 15.42 -6.16 5.96
CA ALA A 203 16.63 -6.85 6.41
C ALA A 203 17.41 -7.48 5.25
N ALA A 204 16.69 -8.09 4.30
CA ALA A 204 17.31 -8.65 3.09
C ALA A 204 17.97 -7.55 2.24
N LEU A 205 17.26 -6.46 1.97
CA LEU A 205 17.80 -5.35 1.16
C LEU A 205 18.99 -4.65 1.83
N ALA A 206 19.07 -4.63 3.16
CA ALA A 206 20.21 -4.07 3.89
C ALA A 206 21.50 -4.90 3.74
N LYS A 207 21.40 -6.17 3.30
CA LYS A 207 22.55 -7.04 3.03
C LYS A 207 23.11 -6.89 1.62
N PHE A 208 22.41 -6.18 0.73
CA PHE A 208 22.83 -6.03 -0.66
C PHE A 208 24.13 -5.27 -0.72
N ASP A 209 25.10 -5.87 -1.42
CA ASP A 209 26.40 -5.25 -1.73
C ASP A 209 26.22 -4.24 -2.87
N PRO A 210 26.49 -2.95 -2.65
CA PRO A 210 26.35 -1.91 -3.68
C PRO A 210 27.22 -2.14 -4.91
N GLU A 211 28.32 -2.87 -4.78
CA GLU A 211 29.16 -3.23 -5.93
C GLU A 211 28.46 -4.22 -6.86
N VAL A 212 27.63 -5.10 -6.32
CA VAL A 212 26.88 -6.10 -7.09
C VAL A 212 25.52 -5.55 -7.54
N CYS A 213 24.80 -4.87 -6.62
CA CYS A 213 23.40 -4.50 -6.82
C CYS A 213 23.04 -3.23 -6.03
N THR A 214 22.33 -2.30 -6.66
CA THR A 214 21.71 -1.15 -5.99
C THR A 214 20.20 -1.26 -6.07
N VAL A 215 19.52 -0.92 -4.97
CA VAL A 215 18.05 -0.87 -4.91
C VAL A 215 17.60 0.51 -5.39
N GLU A 216 17.01 0.55 -6.58
CA GLU A 216 16.48 1.76 -7.20
C GLU A 216 15.11 2.12 -6.63
N ASN A 217 14.26 1.12 -6.43
CA ASN A 217 12.96 1.29 -5.78
C ASN A 217 12.42 0.00 -5.19
N MET A 218 11.61 0.15 -4.15
CA MET A 218 10.80 -0.92 -3.53
C MET A 218 9.36 -0.44 -3.40
N ILE A 219 8.43 -1.14 -4.05
CA ILE A 219 7.00 -0.83 -4.04
C ILE A 219 6.22 -2.07 -3.57
N ARG A 220 5.23 -1.87 -2.72
CA ARG A 220 4.39 -2.97 -2.21
C ARG A 220 3.35 -3.36 -3.26
N VAL A 221 2.96 -4.65 -3.27
CA VAL A 221 2.01 -5.23 -4.23
C VAL A 221 0.87 -5.88 -3.44
N GLU A 222 -0.37 -5.43 -3.66
CA GLU A 222 -1.60 -5.95 -3.04
C GLU A 222 -2.40 -6.78 -4.06
#